data_1e0108ef86eec2cde7dc6f2d38b5bef9
#
_entry.id   1e0108ef86eec2cde7dc6f2d38b5bef9
#
_cell.length_a   1.000
_cell.length_b   1.000
_cell.length_c   1.000
_cell.angle_alpha   90.00
_cell.angle_beta   90.00
_cell.angle_gamma   90.00
#
_symmetry.space_group_name_H-M   'P 1'
#
loop_
_entity.id
_entity.type
_entity.pdbx_description
1 polymer ?
#
loop_
_entity_poly.entity_id
_entity_poly.type
_entity_poly.pdbx_seq_one_letter_code
_entity_poly.pdbx_strand_id
1 'polypeptide(L)'
;MKPTHHFKHIARPLAAALALAGLAALGLAGCGPADSKAAEAAPAGGPPVTAALVLEKQVNETQEFSGRLEAVERVDIRARVGGFITSVNFKPGSLVKKGDVLFVIDARPFQAEASRAEAAAVSARAKADLARLELARSERLLADKAIAQREVDEKSSTLKELDANVRAAQASLEAARLNLAYTKVTAPISGRVSKAEITTGNLVDGSAILTSVVSNKDIYASFDGDEDTYLRVARVSQKGAPVVVKVGLANETGFPHEGKLEFVDNRLDAATGSVRMRATFSNDDNTLVPGLFARVQLSGSAETEHKVALISERAVGTDQDRKFVYVVKADSTAEYRTVTLGSVVDGLRVVRTGLRPGERIVVNGLQRVQPGAPITAQVVAMDSVDKPAVDLKVAALTPKK
;
A
#
# COMPACT_ATOMS: atom_id res chain seq x y z
N MET A 1 59.95 5.45 7.99
CA MET A 1 61.01 5.32 6.98
C MET A 1 60.74 6.36 5.91
N LYS A 2 61.48 7.45 5.92
CA LYS A 2 61.74 8.34 4.75
C LYS A 2 62.81 7.69 3.89
N PRO A 3 63.01 8.03 2.58
CA PRO A 3 63.60 9.31 2.15
C PRO A 3 62.92 9.85 0.85
N THR A 4 62.80 11.15 0.62
CA THR A 4 63.76 12.27 0.27
C THR A 4 64.24 12.28 -1.17
N HIS A 5 64.28 13.52 -1.70
CA HIS A 5 65.10 14.13 -2.77
C HIS A 5 64.54 14.13 -4.19
N HIS A 6 64.64 15.15 -5.06
CA HIS A 6 65.39 16.41 -5.08
C HIS A 6 64.73 17.32 -6.14
N PHE A 7 64.52 18.60 -5.86
CA PHE A 7 65.15 19.81 -6.34
C PHE A 7 65.97 19.74 -7.67
N LYS A 8 65.61 20.58 -8.64
CA LYS A 8 66.57 21.47 -9.29
C LYS A 8 65.89 22.56 -10.12
N HIS A 9 66.30 23.75 -9.80
CA HIS A 9 66.31 25.05 -10.45
C HIS A 9 66.85 25.08 -11.85
N ILE A 10 66.52 26.16 -12.61
CA ILE A 10 67.40 27.11 -13.37
C ILE A 10 66.41 27.99 -14.18
N ALA A 11 66.18 29.26 -13.83
CA ALA A 11 66.87 30.50 -14.07
C ALA A 11 66.87 30.98 -15.56
N ARG A 12 66.16 32.06 -15.76
CA ARG A 12 66.29 33.27 -16.60
C ARG A 12 67.42 33.31 -17.68
N PRO A 13 67.35 34.19 -18.81
CA PRO A 13 67.20 35.65 -18.79
C PRO A 13 66.30 36.24 -19.91
N LEU A 14 65.65 37.33 -19.66
CA LEU A 14 65.89 38.77 -20.00
C LEU A 14 66.68 39.07 -21.29
N ALA A 15 66.04 39.96 -22.09
CA ALA A 15 66.61 40.96 -23.00
C ALA A 15 66.25 40.86 -24.48
N ALA A 16 65.61 41.84 -24.94
CA ALA A 16 65.78 42.74 -26.08
C ALA A 16 64.41 43.30 -26.47
N ALA A 17 63.97 44.41 -26.08
CA ALA A 17 64.39 45.80 -26.32
C ALA A 17 64.26 46.27 -27.77
N LEU A 18 63.29 47.19 -27.93
CA LEU A 18 63.34 48.34 -28.85
C LEU A 18 63.67 48.10 -30.32
N ALA A 19 62.70 48.48 -31.10
CA ALA A 19 62.76 49.33 -32.34
C ALA A 19 61.56 49.00 -33.17
N LEU A 20 60.65 49.85 -33.45
CA LEU A 20 60.65 50.93 -34.42
C LEU A 20 59.43 51.83 -34.21
N ALA A 21 59.71 53.01 -33.77
CA ALA A 21 58.83 54.15 -33.94
C ALA A 21 59.11 54.65 -35.41
N GLY A 22 58.02 55.11 -36.05
CA GLY A 22 58.20 55.99 -37.17
C GLY A 22 57.43 55.56 -38.44
N LEU A 23 56.41 56.20 -38.73
CA LEU A 23 55.96 56.86 -39.98
C LEU A 23 54.48 57.23 -39.76
N ALA A 24 54.25 58.40 -39.23
CA ALA A 24 54.06 59.68 -39.84
C ALA A 24 52.86 59.80 -40.77
N ALA A 25 51.89 60.44 -40.20
CA ALA A 25 51.11 61.55 -40.80
C ALA A 25 51.09 61.63 -42.30
N LEU A 26 49.89 61.58 -42.86
CA LEU A 26 49.28 62.51 -43.83
C LEU A 26 47.91 61.99 -44.27
N GLY A 27 46.87 62.78 -44.12
CA GLY A 27 45.58 62.48 -44.68
C GLY A 27 44.44 63.23 -43.97
N LEU A 28 44.62 64.56 -43.74
CA LEU A 28 43.50 65.46 -43.56
C LEU A 28 42.91 65.74 -44.94
N ALA A 29 41.61 65.49 -45.08
CA ALA A 29 40.62 66.32 -45.77
C ALA A 29 39.46 65.46 -46.25
N GLY A 30 38.25 65.74 -45.73
CA GLY A 30 37.01 65.12 -46.17
C GLY A 30 35.85 65.46 -45.23
N CYS A 31 35.59 66.78 -45.06
CA CYS A 31 34.30 67.25 -44.52
C CYS A 31 33.22 67.04 -45.55
N GLY A 32 32.24 66.17 -45.23
CA GLY A 32 30.91 66.12 -45.84
C GLY A 32 29.89 65.95 -44.72
N PRO A 33 28.84 66.72 -44.70
CA PRO A 33 27.81 66.57 -43.68
C PRO A 33 26.98 65.33 -43.98
N ALA A 34 27.21 64.23 -43.22
CA ALA A 34 26.35 63.08 -43.23
C ALA A 34 25.16 63.35 -42.32
N ASP A 35 23.99 63.45 -42.93
CA ASP A 35 22.68 63.47 -42.27
C ASP A 35 22.66 62.34 -41.21
N SER A 36 22.72 62.70 -39.95
CA SER A 36 22.37 61.84 -38.83
C SER A 36 20.88 61.59 -38.86
N LYS A 37 20.44 60.56 -39.61
CA LYS A 37 19.16 59.96 -39.30
C LYS A 37 19.24 59.52 -37.84
N ALA A 38 18.47 60.22 -36.99
CA ALA A 38 18.22 59.83 -35.64
C ALA A 38 17.85 58.34 -35.65
N ALA A 39 18.66 57.53 -34.98
CA ALA A 39 18.30 56.17 -34.67
C ALA A 39 17.00 56.28 -33.87
N GLU A 40 15.91 55.86 -34.46
CA GLU A 40 14.62 55.70 -33.83
C GLU A 40 14.85 54.91 -32.54
N ALA A 41 14.64 55.59 -31.41
CA ALA A 41 14.81 55.01 -30.10
C ALA A 41 13.96 53.73 -30.06
N ALA A 42 14.63 52.60 -29.92
CA ALA A 42 13.96 51.34 -29.67
C ALA A 42 12.93 51.53 -28.54
N PRO A 43 11.70 51.04 -28.67
CA PRO A 43 10.68 51.22 -27.66
C PRO A 43 11.26 50.76 -26.33
N ALA A 44 11.09 51.59 -25.30
CA ALA A 44 11.49 51.31 -23.91
C ALA A 44 10.63 50.16 -23.31
N GLY A 45 10.75 49.00 -23.92
CA GLY A 45 10.16 47.76 -23.45
C GLY A 45 11.27 46.85 -22.92
N GLY A 46 11.13 46.44 -21.70
CA GLY A 46 12.05 45.46 -21.11
C GLY A 46 12.14 44.15 -21.92
N PRO A 47 13.01 43.23 -21.57
CA PRO A 47 13.22 42.00 -22.32
C PRO A 47 11.91 41.25 -22.58
N PRO A 48 11.72 40.73 -23.82
CA PRO A 48 10.51 39.99 -24.16
C PRO A 48 10.48 38.66 -23.37
N VAL A 49 9.37 38.41 -22.67
CA VAL A 49 9.13 37.22 -21.89
C VAL A 49 7.74 36.67 -22.21
N THR A 50 7.56 35.36 -21.99
CA THR A 50 6.24 34.75 -22.08
C THR A 50 5.65 34.67 -20.70
N ALA A 51 4.41 35.15 -20.53
CA ALA A 51 3.68 35.08 -19.27
C ALA A 51 2.38 34.26 -19.44
N ALA A 52 1.93 33.63 -18.37
CA ALA A 52 0.66 32.94 -18.36
C ALA A 52 -0.13 33.28 -17.09
N LEU A 53 -1.45 33.08 -17.15
CA LEU A 53 -2.35 33.25 -16.01
C LEU A 53 -2.28 32.02 -15.12
N VAL A 54 -2.14 32.21 -13.82
CA VAL A 54 -2.26 31.17 -12.80
C VAL A 54 -3.67 30.58 -12.85
N LEU A 55 -3.75 29.28 -13.11
CA LEU A 55 -5.02 28.56 -13.17
C LEU A 55 -5.52 28.22 -11.76
N GLU A 56 -6.82 28.35 -11.54
CA GLU A 56 -7.49 27.82 -10.35
C GLU A 56 -8.14 26.49 -10.70
N LYS A 57 -7.80 25.43 -9.97
CA LYS A 57 -8.46 24.13 -10.12
C LYS A 57 -8.72 23.54 -8.75
N GLN A 58 -9.87 22.88 -8.61
CA GLN A 58 -10.12 22.02 -7.48
C GLN A 58 -9.32 20.73 -7.68
N VAL A 59 -8.41 20.46 -6.78
CA VAL A 59 -7.53 19.28 -6.83
C VAL A 59 -7.67 18.51 -5.55
N ASN A 60 -7.95 17.23 -5.69
CA ASN A 60 -7.80 16.27 -4.61
C ASN A 60 -6.32 15.87 -4.55
N GLU A 61 -5.63 16.26 -3.50
CA GLU A 61 -4.27 15.78 -3.28
C GLU A 61 -4.32 14.27 -3.02
N THR A 62 -3.83 13.50 -3.98
CA THR A 62 -3.62 12.06 -3.82
C THR A 62 -2.17 11.79 -3.47
N GLN A 63 -1.95 10.87 -2.55
CA GLN A 63 -0.62 10.36 -2.23
C GLN A 63 -0.52 8.90 -2.65
N GLU A 64 0.64 8.54 -3.21
CA GLU A 64 0.91 7.19 -3.66
C GLU A 64 1.92 6.51 -2.73
N PHE A 65 1.61 5.28 -2.37
CA PHE A 65 2.42 4.44 -1.51
C PHE A 65 2.68 3.10 -2.19
N SER A 66 3.79 2.50 -1.83
CA SER A 66 4.09 1.13 -2.18
C SER A 66 3.52 0.19 -1.12
N GLY A 67 2.75 -0.79 -1.53
CA GLY A 67 2.13 -1.75 -0.63
C GLY A 67 2.19 -3.18 -1.14
N ARG A 68 1.65 -4.10 -0.35
CA ARG A 68 1.49 -5.51 -0.69
C ARG A 68 0.06 -5.95 -0.42
N LEU A 69 -0.41 -6.84 -1.28
CA LEU A 69 -1.69 -7.51 -1.07
C LEU A 69 -1.53 -8.64 -0.05
N GLU A 70 -2.44 -8.73 0.89
CA GLU A 70 -2.47 -9.76 1.93
C GLU A 70 -3.87 -10.38 1.98
N ALA A 71 -3.93 -11.69 2.23
CA ALA A 71 -5.21 -12.34 2.48
C ALA A 71 -5.79 -11.88 3.82
N VAL A 72 -7.12 -11.72 3.90
CA VAL A 72 -7.81 -11.41 5.16
C VAL A 72 -7.59 -12.51 6.19
N GLU A 73 -7.67 -13.77 5.73
CA GLU A 73 -7.41 -14.94 6.55
C GLU A 73 -6.42 -15.88 5.86
N ARG A 74 -5.46 -16.36 6.61
CA ARG A 74 -4.53 -17.42 6.22
C ARG A 74 -4.46 -18.46 7.32
N VAL A 75 -4.71 -19.71 6.96
CA VAL A 75 -4.70 -20.82 7.90
C VAL A 75 -3.81 -21.93 7.38
N ASP A 76 -2.82 -22.31 8.17
CA ASP A 76 -2.02 -23.51 7.93
C ASP A 76 -2.80 -24.72 8.45
N ILE A 77 -3.14 -25.64 7.56
CA ILE A 77 -3.87 -26.86 7.87
C ILE A 77 -2.89 -27.88 8.42
N ARG A 78 -3.13 -28.29 9.65
CA ARG A 78 -2.30 -29.27 10.37
C ARG A 78 -3.10 -30.51 10.70
N ALA A 79 -2.43 -31.67 10.74
CA ALA A 79 -2.99 -32.87 11.31
C ALA A 79 -3.22 -32.67 12.82
N ARG A 80 -4.29 -33.22 13.35
CA ARG A 80 -4.56 -33.26 14.81
C ARG A 80 -4.31 -34.63 15.40
N VAL A 81 -4.25 -35.64 14.55
CA VAL A 81 -3.94 -37.04 14.89
C VAL A 81 -2.89 -37.57 13.95
N GLY A 82 -2.05 -38.46 14.42
CA GLY A 82 -1.01 -39.11 13.61
C GLY A 82 -1.57 -40.31 12.85
N GLY A 83 -1.02 -40.59 11.67
CA GLY A 83 -1.40 -41.78 10.88
C GLY A 83 -0.98 -41.62 9.41
N PHE A 84 -1.25 -42.63 8.58
CA PHE A 84 -0.95 -42.58 7.15
C PHE A 84 -2.01 -41.79 6.40
N ILE A 85 -1.60 -40.89 5.48
CA ILE A 85 -2.51 -40.22 4.57
C ILE A 85 -3.01 -41.23 3.53
N THR A 86 -4.31 -41.49 3.51
CA THR A 86 -4.97 -42.37 2.55
C THR A 86 -5.43 -41.69 1.30
N SER A 87 -5.83 -40.40 1.36
CA SER A 87 -6.19 -39.62 0.19
C SER A 87 -5.99 -38.12 0.39
N VAL A 88 -5.76 -37.43 -0.74
CA VAL A 88 -5.75 -35.96 -0.89
C VAL A 88 -6.87 -35.61 -1.84
N ASN A 89 -7.86 -34.84 -1.38
CA ASN A 89 -9.14 -34.66 -2.08
C ASN A 89 -9.29 -33.28 -2.74
N PHE A 90 -8.21 -32.59 -3.01
CA PHE A 90 -8.22 -31.31 -3.69
C PHE A 90 -7.15 -31.24 -4.77
N LYS A 91 -7.28 -30.28 -5.69
CA LYS A 91 -6.22 -29.94 -6.64
C LYS A 91 -5.43 -28.74 -6.12
N PRO A 92 -4.10 -28.73 -6.21
CA PRO A 92 -3.29 -27.56 -5.84
C PRO A 92 -3.81 -26.29 -6.54
N GLY A 93 -3.96 -25.21 -5.76
CA GLY A 93 -4.44 -23.93 -6.27
C GLY A 93 -5.96 -23.82 -6.50
N SER A 94 -6.75 -24.88 -6.26
CA SER A 94 -8.20 -24.83 -6.39
C SER A 94 -8.89 -24.07 -5.26
N LEU A 95 -10.13 -23.64 -5.51
CA LEU A 95 -11.00 -23.07 -4.49
C LEU A 95 -11.65 -24.19 -3.69
N VAL A 96 -11.68 -24.01 -2.38
CA VAL A 96 -12.33 -24.91 -1.42
C VAL A 96 -13.29 -24.14 -0.55
N LYS A 97 -14.35 -24.79 -0.09
CA LYS A 97 -15.32 -24.24 0.85
C LYS A 97 -15.01 -24.69 2.27
N LYS A 98 -15.39 -23.89 3.23
CA LYS A 98 -15.35 -24.29 4.65
C LYS A 98 -16.10 -25.60 4.84
N GLY A 99 -15.42 -26.59 5.47
CA GLY A 99 -15.94 -27.94 5.71
C GLY A 99 -15.54 -28.97 4.65
N ASP A 100 -14.99 -28.57 3.49
CA ASP A 100 -14.52 -29.52 2.48
C ASP A 100 -13.40 -30.38 3.05
N VAL A 101 -13.47 -31.70 2.77
CA VAL A 101 -12.45 -32.66 3.22
C VAL A 101 -11.22 -32.53 2.31
N LEU A 102 -10.10 -32.11 2.88
CA LEU A 102 -8.83 -31.91 2.17
C LEU A 102 -7.97 -33.19 2.20
N PHE A 103 -7.83 -33.79 3.36
CA PHE A 103 -7.05 -35.01 3.55
C PHE A 103 -7.84 -36.02 4.36
N VAL A 104 -7.56 -37.30 4.11
CA VAL A 104 -8.05 -38.40 4.94
C VAL A 104 -6.84 -39.16 5.49
N ILE A 105 -6.81 -39.29 6.80
CA ILE A 105 -5.83 -40.11 7.54
C ILE A 105 -6.47 -41.51 7.78
N ASP A 106 -5.70 -42.57 7.84
CA ASP A 106 -6.21 -43.91 8.08
C ASP A 106 -7.06 -43.96 9.37
N ALA A 107 -8.37 -44.11 9.15
CA ALA A 107 -9.36 -44.07 10.23
C ALA A 107 -9.52 -45.40 10.97
N ARG A 108 -8.97 -46.51 10.44
CA ARG A 108 -9.18 -47.87 10.99
C ARG A 108 -8.77 -48.03 12.45
N PRO A 109 -7.60 -47.54 12.91
CA PRO A 109 -7.22 -47.63 14.33
C PRO A 109 -8.17 -46.83 15.22
N PHE A 110 -8.57 -45.63 14.78
CA PHE A 110 -9.47 -44.72 15.51
C PHE A 110 -10.89 -45.28 15.57
N GLN A 111 -11.37 -45.90 14.48
CA GLN A 111 -12.67 -46.58 14.45
C GLN A 111 -12.70 -47.75 15.44
N ALA A 112 -11.66 -48.56 15.49
CA ALA A 112 -11.56 -49.65 16.45
C ALA A 112 -11.57 -49.15 17.91
N GLU A 113 -10.85 -48.06 18.20
CA GLU A 113 -10.83 -47.46 19.53
C GLU A 113 -12.20 -46.87 19.92
N ALA A 114 -12.87 -46.16 18.98
CA ALA A 114 -14.21 -45.66 19.21
C ALA A 114 -15.22 -46.77 19.51
N SER A 115 -15.13 -47.90 18.76
CA SER A 115 -15.99 -49.07 18.98
C SER A 115 -15.70 -49.73 20.33
N ARG A 116 -14.42 -49.83 20.75
CA ARG A 116 -14.03 -50.32 22.07
C ARG A 116 -14.59 -49.45 23.20
N ALA A 117 -14.46 -48.11 23.09
CA ALA A 117 -14.97 -47.18 24.07
C ALA A 117 -16.51 -47.19 24.13
N GLU A 118 -17.18 -47.40 23.01
CA GLU A 118 -18.63 -47.54 22.94
C GLU A 118 -19.11 -48.79 23.70
N ALA A 119 -18.46 -49.95 23.47
CA ALA A 119 -18.77 -51.15 24.20
C ALA A 119 -18.57 -51.00 25.75
N ALA A 120 -17.52 -50.28 26.16
CA ALA A 120 -17.28 -49.97 27.55
C ALA A 120 -18.39 -49.06 28.16
N ALA A 121 -18.83 -48.03 27.44
CA ALA A 121 -19.92 -47.16 27.87
C ALA A 121 -21.26 -47.90 27.98
N VAL A 122 -21.55 -48.81 27.03
CA VAL A 122 -22.76 -49.66 27.08
C VAL A 122 -22.69 -50.62 28.30
N SER A 123 -21.54 -51.22 28.56
CA SER A 123 -21.35 -52.11 29.74
C SER A 123 -21.51 -51.37 31.06
N ALA A 124 -20.91 -50.15 31.18
CA ALA A 124 -21.02 -49.31 32.36
C ALA A 124 -22.50 -48.94 32.63
N ARG A 125 -23.22 -48.57 31.57
CA ARG A 125 -24.65 -48.23 31.67
C ARG A 125 -25.48 -49.39 32.10
N ALA A 126 -25.27 -50.60 31.56
CA ALA A 126 -26.00 -51.82 31.97
C ALA A 126 -25.82 -52.12 33.47
N LYS A 127 -24.61 -51.92 33.99
CA LYS A 127 -24.32 -52.10 35.45
C LYS A 127 -25.06 -51.06 36.30
N ALA A 128 -25.07 -49.80 35.88
CA ALA A 128 -25.78 -48.74 36.59
C ALA A 128 -27.34 -48.97 36.57
N ASP A 129 -27.83 -49.43 35.41
CA ASP A 129 -29.28 -49.73 35.28
C ASP A 129 -29.68 -50.92 36.20
N LEU A 130 -28.82 -51.96 36.29
CA LEU A 130 -29.03 -53.06 37.25
C LEU A 130 -29.03 -52.53 38.70
N ALA A 131 -28.05 -51.73 39.09
CA ALA A 131 -27.98 -51.15 40.43
C ALA A 131 -29.20 -50.26 40.78
N ARG A 132 -29.72 -49.56 39.78
CA ARG A 132 -30.94 -48.73 39.90
C ARG A 132 -32.18 -49.61 40.20
N LEU A 133 -32.27 -50.75 39.50
CA LEU A 133 -33.34 -51.70 39.73
C LEU A 133 -33.23 -52.36 41.17
N GLU A 134 -31.99 -52.68 41.59
CA GLU A 134 -31.72 -53.22 42.91
C GLU A 134 -32.06 -52.20 44.02
N LEU A 135 -31.66 -50.94 43.85
CA LEU A 135 -32.02 -49.85 44.80
C LEU A 135 -33.53 -49.72 44.91
N ALA A 136 -34.26 -49.62 43.80
CA ALA A 136 -35.72 -49.48 43.79
C ALA A 136 -36.39 -50.71 44.45
N ARG A 137 -35.83 -51.89 44.32
CA ARG A 137 -36.30 -53.08 45.05
C ARG A 137 -36.05 -52.97 46.55
N SER A 138 -34.86 -52.57 46.95
CA SER A 138 -34.52 -52.39 48.36
C SER A 138 -35.35 -51.31 49.04
N GLU A 139 -35.63 -50.20 48.36
CA GLU A 139 -36.53 -49.13 48.86
C GLU A 139 -37.94 -49.63 49.16
N ARG A 140 -38.51 -50.54 48.32
CA ARG A 140 -39.82 -51.17 48.58
C ARG A 140 -39.75 -52.08 49.79
N LEU A 141 -38.70 -52.92 49.90
CA LEU A 141 -38.53 -53.82 51.05
C LEU A 141 -38.34 -53.05 52.36
N LEU A 142 -37.69 -51.92 52.32
CA LEU A 142 -37.59 -51.03 53.51
C LEU A 142 -38.94 -50.46 53.91
N ALA A 143 -39.78 -50.05 52.94
CA ALA A 143 -41.13 -49.57 53.21
C ALA A 143 -41.99 -50.67 53.89
N ASP A 144 -41.75 -51.94 53.51
CA ASP A 144 -42.40 -53.11 54.12
C ASP A 144 -41.70 -53.57 55.43
N LYS A 145 -40.68 -52.80 55.89
CA LYS A 145 -39.86 -53.10 57.11
C LYS A 145 -39.13 -54.45 57.05
N ALA A 146 -38.85 -54.95 55.85
CA ALA A 146 -38.23 -56.26 55.64
C ALA A 146 -36.67 -56.18 55.62
N ILE A 147 -36.06 -54.97 55.49
CA ILE A 147 -34.60 -54.75 55.49
C ILE A 147 -34.26 -53.51 56.37
N ALA A 148 -32.97 -53.38 56.70
CA ALA A 148 -32.45 -52.24 57.44
C ALA A 148 -32.14 -51.05 56.53
N GLN A 149 -32.25 -49.79 57.00
CA GLN A 149 -31.88 -48.56 56.29
C GLN A 149 -30.45 -48.60 55.71
N ARG A 150 -29.49 -49.19 56.45
CA ARG A 150 -28.11 -49.32 56.02
C ARG A 150 -27.99 -50.03 54.66
N GLU A 151 -28.81 -51.01 54.37
CA GLU A 151 -28.77 -51.78 53.11
C GLU A 151 -29.21 -50.92 51.91
N VAL A 152 -30.20 -50.04 52.10
CA VAL A 152 -30.61 -49.06 51.10
C VAL A 152 -29.53 -48.03 50.86
N ASP A 153 -28.84 -47.55 51.93
CA ASP A 153 -27.78 -46.58 51.85
C ASP A 153 -26.56 -47.15 51.08
N GLU A 154 -26.24 -48.46 51.29
CA GLU A 154 -25.21 -49.19 50.54
C GLU A 154 -25.55 -49.31 49.03
N LYS A 155 -26.82 -49.64 48.70
CA LYS A 155 -27.27 -49.72 47.29
C LYS A 155 -27.28 -48.35 46.62
N SER A 156 -27.71 -47.32 47.36
CA SER A 156 -27.67 -45.92 46.89
C SER A 156 -26.23 -45.45 46.58
N SER A 157 -25.29 -45.78 47.47
CA SER A 157 -23.88 -45.45 47.28
C SER A 157 -23.25 -46.20 46.05
N THR A 158 -23.62 -47.48 45.89
CA THR A 158 -23.20 -48.28 44.72
C THR A 158 -23.75 -47.73 43.41
N LEU A 159 -25.04 -47.28 43.39
CA LEU A 159 -25.63 -46.65 42.23
C LEU A 159 -24.88 -45.33 41.88
N LYS A 160 -24.59 -44.48 42.89
CA LYS A 160 -23.81 -43.24 42.66
C LYS A 160 -22.44 -43.50 42.07
N GLU A 161 -21.74 -44.54 42.56
CA GLU A 161 -20.43 -44.98 42.01
C GLU A 161 -20.57 -45.43 40.55
N LEU A 162 -21.56 -46.29 40.25
CA LEU A 162 -21.78 -46.80 38.88
C LEU A 162 -22.24 -45.70 37.93
N ASP A 163 -23.04 -44.72 38.36
CA ASP A 163 -23.41 -43.54 37.59
C ASP A 163 -22.16 -42.66 37.30
N ALA A 164 -21.21 -42.58 38.22
CA ALA A 164 -19.92 -41.92 37.97
C ALA A 164 -19.10 -42.66 36.92
N ASN A 165 -19.09 -44.03 36.99
CA ASN A 165 -18.41 -44.84 36.00
C ASN A 165 -19.03 -44.75 34.60
N VAL A 166 -20.36 -44.57 34.48
CA VAL A 166 -21.03 -44.27 33.20
C VAL A 166 -20.54 -42.97 32.62
N ARG A 167 -20.46 -41.90 33.44
CA ARG A 167 -19.97 -40.58 32.96
C ARG A 167 -18.50 -40.69 32.47
N ALA A 168 -17.66 -41.42 33.20
CA ALA A 168 -16.26 -41.62 32.81
C ALA A 168 -16.14 -42.37 31.48
N ALA A 169 -16.92 -43.47 31.31
CA ALA A 169 -16.94 -44.24 30.07
C ALA A 169 -17.49 -43.43 28.86
N GLN A 170 -18.52 -42.59 29.09
CA GLN A 170 -19.07 -41.70 28.07
C GLN A 170 -18.04 -40.64 27.64
N ALA A 171 -17.32 -40.02 28.58
CA ALA A 171 -16.24 -39.07 28.27
C ALA A 171 -15.12 -39.71 27.43
N SER A 172 -14.78 -40.95 27.74
CA SER A 172 -13.80 -41.73 26.96
C SER A 172 -14.29 -42.01 25.53
N LEU A 173 -15.58 -42.35 25.37
CA LEU A 173 -16.20 -42.55 24.05
C LEU A 173 -16.19 -41.25 23.23
N GLU A 174 -16.55 -40.11 23.82
CA GLU A 174 -16.52 -38.81 23.17
C GLU A 174 -15.11 -38.45 22.68
N ALA A 175 -14.09 -38.68 23.51
CA ALA A 175 -12.69 -38.46 23.13
C ALA A 175 -12.26 -39.37 21.95
N ALA A 176 -12.65 -40.64 21.95
CA ALA A 176 -12.36 -41.55 20.87
C ALA A 176 -13.08 -41.15 19.56
N ARG A 177 -14.31 -40.74 19.64
CA ARG A 177 -15.10 -40.21 18.47
C ARG A 177 -14.52 -38.94 17.92
N LEU A 178 -14.03 -38.04 18.77
CA LEU A 178 -13.38 -36.80 18.35
C LEU A 178 -12.09 -37.09 17.60
N ASN A 179 -11.24 -38.03 18.09
CA ASN A 179 -10.05 -38.47 17.40
C ASN A 179 -10.37 -39.09 16.03
N LEU A 180 -11.41 -39.91 15.97
CA LEU A 180 -11.91 -40.44 14.70
C LEU A 180 -12.37 -39.34 13.73
N ALA A 181 -13.07 -38.31 14.21
CA ALA A 181 -13.46 -37.19 13.39
C ALA A 181 -12.24 -36.42 12.85
N TYR A 182 -11.16 -36.27 13.60
CA TYR A 182 -9.93 -35.61 13.19
C TYR A 182 -9.15 -36.37 12.09
N THR A 183 -9.49 -37.64 11.79
CA THR A 183 -8.92 -38.34 10.64
C THR A 183 -9.37 -37.73 9.30
N LYS A 184 -10.50 -37.01 9.27
CA LYS A 184 -10.96 -36.20 8.15
C LYS A 184 -10.53 -34.77 8.35
N VAL A 185 -9.45 -34.36 7.71
CA VAL A 185 -8.93 -33.00 7.82
C VAL A 185 -9.71 -32.10 6.87
N THR A 186 -10.43 -31.13 7.40
CA THR A 186 -11.32 -30.24 6.64
C THR A 186 -10.79 -28.82 6.60
N ALA A 187 -11.21 -28.05 5.58
CA ALA A 187 -10.93 -26.63 5.45
C ALA A 187 -11.69 -25.82 6.52
N PRO A 188 -11.02 -25.04 7.39
CA PRO A 188 -11.68 -24.22 8.41
C PRO A 188 -12.27 -22.93 7.83
N ILE A 189 -11.76 -22.47 6.69
CA ILE A 189 -12.21 -21.29 5.94
C ILE A 189 -12.44 -21.64 4.49
N SER A 190 -13.24 -20.82 3.80
CA SER A 190 -13.34 -20.88 2.34
C SER A 190 -12.23 -20.05 1.70
N GLY A 191 -11.63 -20.55 0.62
CA GLY A 191 -10.54 -19.83 -0.03
C GLY A 191 -9.78 -20.71 -1.02
N ARG A 192 -8.59 -20.27 -1.39
CA ARG A 192 -7.68 -20.98 -2.28
C ARG A 192 -6.72 -21.84 -1.46
N VAL A 193 -6.71 -23.14 -1.75
CA VAL A 193 -5.78 -24.09 -1.13
C VAL A 193 -4.44 -24.07 -1.86
N SER A 194 -3.35 -24.21 -1.12
CA SER A 194 -1.99 -24.34 -1.65
C SER A 194 -1.74 -25.75 -2.19
N LYS A 195 -0.49 -26.11 -2.46
CA LYS A 195 -0.10 -27.50 -2.75
C LYS A 195 -0.20 -28.36 -1.48
N ALA A 196 -0.35 -29.66 -1.67
CA ALA A 196 -0.15 -30.63 -0.59
C ALA A 196 1.35 -30.69 -0.26
N GLU A 197 1.72 -30.42 0.99
CA GLU A 197 3.11 -30.56 1.45
C GLU A 197 3.48 -32.03 1.69
N ILE A 198 2.49 -32.84 2.04
CA ILE A 198 2.63 -34.28 2.30
C ILE A 198 1.63 -35.02 1.41
N THR A 199 2.10 -36.03 0.71
CA THR A 199 1.32 -36.82 -0.26
C THR A 199 0.75 -38.11 0.34
N THR A 200 -0.16 -38.72 -0.39
CA THR A 200 -0.75 -40.02 -0.03
C THR A 200 0.32 -41.09 0.23
N GLY A 201 0.11 -41.92 1.22
CA GLY A 201 1.03 -43.03 1.63
C GLY A 201 2.07 -42.61 2.65
N ASN A 202 2.24 -41.33 2.97
CA ASN A 202 3.16 -40.86 3.98
C ASN A 202 2.52 -40.90 5.37
N LEU A 203 3.35 -41.17 6.38
CA LEU A 203 3.00 -41.07 7.79
C LEU A 203 3.09 -39.58 8.21
N VAL A 204 2.09 -39.10 8.92
CA VAL A 204 2.09 -37.77 9.54
C VAL A 204 1.95 -37.88 11.05
N ASP A 205 2.57 -36.94 11.74
CA ASP A 205 2.34 -36.72 13.16
C ASP A 205 1.21 -35.73 13.42
N GLY A 206 0.79 -35.58 14.68
CA GLY A 206 -0.31 -34.67 15.06
C GLY A 206 0.00 -33.19 14.95
N SER A 207 1.15 -32.75 14.39
CA SER A 207 1.57 -31.35 14.26
C SER A 207 1.98 -30.97 12.84
N ALA A 208 2.08 -31.96 11.93
CA ALA A 208 2.54 -31.76 10.57
C ALA A 208 1.66 -30.78 9.78
N ILE A 209 2.29 -29.82 9.09
CA ILE A 209 1.58 -28.93 8.15
C ILE A 209 1.31 -29.73 6.87
N LEU A 210 0.05 -29.82 6.51
CA LEU A 210 -0.41 -30.57 5.34
C LEU A 210 -0.56 -29.67 4.11
N THR A 211 -1.09 -28.46 4.30
CA THR A 211 -1.28 -27.41 3.28
C THR A 211 -1.62 -26.09 3.97
N SER A 212 -1.82 -25.03 3.20
CA SER A 212 -2.40 -23.79 3.69
C SER A 212 -3.62 -23.40 2.86
N VAL A 213 -4.57 -22.69 3.46
CA VAL A 213 -5.73 -22.10 2.80
C VAL A 213 -5.70 -20.60 3.05
N VAL A 214 -5.87 -19.80 2.00
CA VAL A 214 -5.96 -18.34 2.08
C VAL A 214 -7.33 -17.89 1.59
N SER A 215 -7.95 -16.96 2.31
CA SER A 215 -9.20 -16.33 1.85
C SER A 215 -8.93 -15.54 0.58
N ASN A 216 -9.90 -15.49 -0.33
CA ASN A 216 -9.78 -14.80 -1.61
C ASN A 216 -10.94 -13.86 -1.94
N LYS A 217 -12.00 -13.83 -1.12
CA LYS A 217 -13.18 -12.98 -1.35
C LYS A 217 -12.86 -11.51 -1.12
N ASP A 218 -12.17 -11.23 -0.03
CA ASP A 218 -11.70 -9.89 0.32
C ASP A 218 -10.18 -9.92 0.48
N ILE A 219 -9.52 -8.85 0.08
CA ILE A 219 -8.07 -8.72 0.10
C ILE A 219 -7.70 -7.42 0.82
N TYR A 220 -6.68 -7.49 1.62
CA TYR A 220 -6.05 -6.34 2.20
C TYR A 220 -4.93 -5.80 1.31
N ALA A 221 -4.82 -4.49 1.21
CA ALA A 221 -3.60 -3.82 0.80
C ALA A 221 -2.96 -3.20 2.04
N SER A 222 -1.78 -3.69 2.39
CA SER A 222 -0.97 -3.21 3.50
C SER A 222 0.10 -2.28 2.96
N PHE A 223 0.23 -1.08 3.52
CA PHE A 223 1.20 -0.06 3.12
C PHE A 223 1.61 0.78 4.32
N ASP A 224 2.75 1.41 4.22
CA ASP A 224 3.29 2.28 5.27
C ASP A 224 3.14 3.74 4.85
N GLY A 225 2.36 4.51 5.62
CA GLY A 225 2.18 5.95 5.45
C GLY A 225 3.10 6.74 6.37
N ASP A 226 3.45 7.97 6.01
CA ASP A 226 4.20 8.89 6.83
C ASP A 226 3.35 9.53 7.94
N GLU A 227 3.99 10.23 8.88
CA GLU A 227 3.33 10.91 10.01
C GLU A 227 2.30 11.94 9.53
N ASP A 228 2.59 12.68 8.45
CA ASP A 228 1.67 13.69 7.90
C ASP A 228 0.39 13.03 7.36
N THR A 229 0.53 11.89 6.67
CA THR A 229 -0.59 11.07 6.23
C THR A 229 -1.42 10.55 7.40
N TYR A 230 -0.75 10.07 8.46
CA TYR A 230 -1.43 9.62 9.67
C TYR A 230 -2.30 10.74 10.26
N LEU A 231 -1.74 11.94 10.45
CA LEU A 231 -2.46 13.08 11.02
C LEU A 231 -3.65 13.51 10.15
N ARG A 232 -3.53 13.41 8.83
CA ARG A 232 -4.64 13.70 7.91
C ARG A 232 -5.74 12.65 7.99
N VAL A 233 -5.37 11.37 7.93
CA VAL A 233 -6.31 10.26 8.03
C VAL A 233 -7.04 10.27 9.37
N ALA A 234 -6.31 10.53 10.47
CA ALA A 234 -6.91 10.62 11.80
C ALA A 234 -7.99 11.71 11.89
N ARG A 235 -7.77 12.89 11.27
CA ARG A 235 -8.77 13.96 11.23
C ARG A 235 -10.04 13.55 10.46
N VAL A 236 -9.88 12.84 9.35
CA VAL A 236 -11.02 12.36 8.53
C VAL A 236 -11.79 11.28 9.27
N SER A 237 -11.07 10.32 9.87
CA SER A 237 -11.67 9.23 10.65
C SER A 237 -12.45 9.75 11.87
N GLN A 238 -11.95 10.78 12.57
CA GLN A 238 -12.65 11.40 13.70
C GLN A 238 -13.99 12.00 13.31
N LYS A 239 -14.15 12.44 12.05
CA LYS A 239 -15.40 12.97 11.50
C LYS A 239 -16.35 11.85 11.01
N GLY A 240 -15.96 10.58 11.10
CA GLY A 240 -16.75 9.44 10.66
C GLY A 240 -16.84 9.27 9.14
N ALA A 241 -16.03 9.99 8.37
CA ALA A 241 -16.02 9.86 6.92
C ALA A 241 -15.13 8.68 6.49
N PRO A 242 -15.57 7.83 5.53
CA PRO A 242 -14.73 6.76 5.02
C PRO A 242 -13.56 7.34 4.20
N VAL A 243 -12.37 6.83 4.45
CA VAL A 243 -11.18 7.16 3.64
C VAL A 243 -11.13 6.19 2.46
N VAL A 244 -11.28 6.72 1.25
CA VAL A 244 -11.21 5.95 0.02
C VAL A 244 -9.75 5.68 -0.33
N VAL A 245 -9.45 4.42 -0.62
CA VAL A 245 -8.13 3.96 -1.05
C VAL A 245 -8.28 3.29 -2.40
N LYS A 246 -7.39 3.59 -3.34
CA LYS A 246 -7.36 2.95 -4.65
C LYS A 246 -6.07 2.16 -4.82
N VAL A 247 -6.15 1.04 -5.53
CA VAL A 247 -5.01 0.17 -5.80
C VAL A 247 -4.88 -0.07 -7.29
N GLY A 248 -3.62 -0.10 -7.75
CA GLY A 248 -3.23 -0.54 -9.09
C GLY A 248 -2.12 -1.58 -9.01
N LEU A 249 -2.26 -2.66 -9.76
CA LEU A 249 -1.23 -3.68 -9.91
C LEU A 249 -0.12 -3.21 -10.87
N ALA A 250 0.99 -3.94 -10.90
CA ALA A 250 2.16 -3.58 -11.71
C ALA A 250 1.87 -3.56 -13.23
N ASN A 251 0.91 -4.37 -13.68
CA ASN A 251 0.50 -4.48 -15.09
C ASN A 251 -0.71 -3.59 -15.44
N GLU A 252 -1.21 -2.79 -14.50
CA GLU A 252 -2.37 -1.93 -14.70
C GLU A 252 -1.99 -0.47 -14.86
N THR A 253 -2.74 0.23 -15.69
CA THR A 253 -2.62 1.68 -15.83
C THR A 253 -3.55 2.38 -14.84
N GLY A 254 -3.00 3.25 -13.99
CA GLY A 254 -3.77 3.94 -12.95
C GLY A 254 -4.08 3.06 -11.74
N PHE A 255 -5.28 3.25 -11.15
CA PHE A 255 -5.73 2.63 -9.91
C PHE A 255 -7.18 2.14 -10.07
N PRO A 256 -7.42 1.03 -10.78
CA PRO A 256 -8.77 0.58 -11.11
C PRO A 256 -9.56 -0.01 -9.95
N HIS A 257 -8.87 -0.49 -8.89
CA HIS A 257 -9.53 -1.12 -7.75
C HIS A 257 -9.76 -0.11 -6.65
N GLU A 258 -11.01 0.01 -6.20
CA GLU A 258 -11.40 0.92 -5.12
C GLU A 258 -11.73 0.14 -3.86
N GLY A 259 -11.24 0.62 -2.73
CA GLY A 259 -11.43 0.04 -1.42
C GLY A 259 -11.54 1.10 -0.34
N LYS A 260 -11.58 0.67 0.92
CA LYS A 260 -11.72 1.54 2.07
C LYS A 260 -10.58 1.28 3.05
N LEU A 261 -10.05 2.34 3.63
CA LEU A 261 -9.13 2.22 4.74
C LEU A 261 -9.88 1.60 5.93
N GLU A 262 -9.38 0.47 6.41
CA GLU A 262 -10.00 -0.28 7.51
C GLU A 262 -9.23 -0.10 8.81
N PHE A 263 -7.91 -0.07 8.72
CA PHE A 263 -7.06 -0.06 9.90
C PHE A 263 -5.86 0.87 9.71
N VAL A 264 -5.55 1.59 10.77
CA VAL A 264 -4.32 2.38 10.94
C VAL A 264 -3.71 1.94 12.25
N ASP A 265 -2.45 1.52 12.23
CA ASP A 265 -1.75 1.07 13.43
C ASP A 265 -1.65 2.21 14.46
N ASN A 266 -1.74 1.85 15.73
CA ASN A 266 -1.57 2.78 16.83
C ASN A 266 -0.09 3.01 17.20
N ARG A 267 0.82 2.34 16.50
CA ARG A 267 2.26 2.42 16.70
C ARG A 267 2.93 3.07 15.50
N LEU A 268 3.60 4.19 15.75
CA LEU A 268 4.53 4.80 14.83
C LEU A 268 5.89 4.11 14.95
N ASP A 269 6.49 3.72 13.86
CA ASP A 269 7.89 3.27 13.85
C ASP A 269 8.79 4.50 13.98
N ALA A 270 9.44 4.63 15.13
CA ALA A 270 10.30 5.79 15.45
C ALA A 270 11.58 5.86 14.58
N ALA A 271 11.99 4.74 13.96
CA ALA A 271 13.19 4.71 13.11
C ALA A 271 12.91 5.24 11.71
N THR A 272 11.71 4.98 11.19
CA THR A 272 11.30 5.33 9.81
C THR A 272 10.30 6.48 9.77
N GLY A 273 9.66 6.83 10.89
CA GLY A 273 8.56 7.81 10.95
C GLY A 273 7.30 7.32 10.22
N SER A 274 7.13 6.02 10.03
CA SER A 274 6.02 5.45 9.28
C SER A 274 5.00 4.76 10.17
N VAL A 275 3.76 4.71 9.71
CA VAL A 275 2.63 4.01 10.33
C VAL A 275 2.07 3.00 9.34
N ARG A 276 1.88 1.78 9.79
CA ARG A 276 1.22 0.75 8.97
C ARG A 276 -0.26 1.02 8.84
N MET A 277 -0.72 1.01 7.60
CA MET A 277 -2.10 1.19 7.22
C MET A 277 -2.57 0.01 6.39
N ARG A 278 -3.86 -0.30 6.48
CA ARG A 278 -4.46 -1.41 5.75
C ARG A 278 -5.83 -1.00 5.22
N ALA A 279 -6.02 -1.25 3.94
CA ALA A 279 -7.29 -1.02 3.25
C ALA A 279 -7.88 -2.35 2.76
N THR A 280 -9.20 -2.47 2.76
CA THR A 280 -9.95 -3.65 2.31
C THR A 280 -10.50 -3.42 0.91
N PHE A 281 -10.36 -4.43 0.04
CA PHE A 281 -10.83 -4.47 -1.33
C PHE A 281 -11.67 -5.72 -1.55
N SER A 282 -12.79 -5.60 -2.27
CA SER A 282 -13.51 -6.76 -2.79
C SER A 282 -12.72 -7.41 -3.93
N ASN A 283 -12.73 -8.73 -3.98
CA ASN A 283 -11.99 -9.51 -4.96
C ASN A 283 -12.88 -10.59 -5.61
N ASP A 284 -14.07 -10.18 -6.02
CA ASP A 284 -15.08 -11.11 -6.59
C ASP A 284 -14.59 -11.74 -7.90
N ASP A 285 -13.73 -11.06 -8.64
CA ASP A 285 -13.11 -11.53 -9.89
C ASP A 285 -11.81 -12.33 -9.68
N ASN A 286 -11.33 -12.45 -8.45
CA ASN A 286 -10.10 -13.16 -8.06
C ASN A 286 -8.82 -12.64 -8.75
N THR A 287 -8.79 -11.39 -9.19
CA THR A 287 -7.63 -10.76 -9.83
C THR A 287 -6.57 -10.34 -8.81
N LEU A 288 -7.00 -9.95 -7.61
CA LEU A 288 -6.12 -9.56 -6.52
C LEU A 288 -5.61 -10.81 -5.79
N VAL A 289 -4.33 -11.13 -6.00
CA VAL A 289 -3.70 -12.31 -5.39
C VAL A 289 -2.83 -11.89 -4.21
N PRO A 290 -2.97 -12.53 -3.03
CA PRO A 290 -2.13 -12.24 -1.87
C PRO A 290 -0.64 -12.44 -2.21
N GLY A 291 0.19 -11.50 -1.73
CA GLY A 291 1.63 -11.48 -1.99
C GLY A 291 2.06 -10.60 -3.15
N LEU A 292 1.15 -10.18 -4.03
CA LEU A 292 1.48 -9.24 -5.10
C LEU A 292 1.83 -7.86 -4.53
N PHE A 293 2.73 -7.19 -5.23
CA PHE A 293 3.03 -5.79 -5.02
C PHE A 293 1.88 -4.93 -5.57
N ALA A 294 1.53 -3.88 -4.85
CA ALA A 294 0.46 -2.97 -5.22
C ALA A 294 0.89 -1.52 -5.04
N ARG A 295 0.55 -0.68 -6.01
CA ARG A 295 0.60 0.78 -5.85
C ARG A 295 -0.70 1.19 -5.17
N VAL A 296 -0.58 1.89 -4.07
CA VAL A 296 -1.72 2.32 -3.25
C VAL A 296 -1.85 3.82 -3.36
N GLN A 297 -3.01 4.30 -3.75
CA GLN A 297 -3.34 5.72 -3.80
C GLN A 297 -4.35 6.03 -2.71
N LEU A 298 -3.96 6.90 -1.79
CA LEU A 298 -4.83 7.42 -0.75
C LEU A 298 -5.46 8.72 -1.26
N SER A 299 -6.77 8.74 -1.40
CA SER A 299 -7.51 9.95 -1.74
C SER A 299 -7.77 10.76 -0.47
N GLY A 300 -7.48 12.05 -0.50
CA GLY A 300 -7.99 12.97 0.50
C GLY A 300 -9.53 12.92 0.57
N SER A 301 -10.12 13.25 1.71
CA SER A 301 -11.58 13.38 1.79
C SER A 301 -12.07 14.46 0.82
N ALA A 302 -13.31 14.33 0.36
CA ALA A 302 -13.95 15.35 -0.49
C ALA A 302 -13.95 16.78 0.13
N GLU A 303 -13.75 16.88 1.46
CA GLU A 303 -13.57 18.16 2.16
C GLU A 303 -12.17 18.80 1.95
N THR A 304 -11.22 18.06 1.37
CA THR A 304 -9.89 18.57 0.99
C THR A 304 -9.81 18.97 -0.49
N GLU A 305 -10.95 19.16 -1.17
CA GLU A 305 -10.97 19.89 -2.44
C GLU A 305 -10.58 21.35 -2.19
N HIS A 306 -9.28 21.58 -2.15
CA HIS A 306 -8.78 22.95 -2.10
C HIS A 306 -8.66 23.48 -3.51
N LYS A 307 -9.21 24.70 -3.70
CA LYS A 307 -8.87 25.50 -4.86
C LYS A 307 -7.40 25.84 -4.77
N VAL A 308 -6.62 25.23 -5.62
CA VAL A 308 -5.17 25.43 -5.68
C VAL A 308 -4.78 26.17 -6.93
N ALA A 309 -3.71 26.96 -6.82
CA ALA A 309 -3.08 27.58 -7.95
C ALA A 309 -2.23 26.55 -8.70
N LEU A 310 -2.43 26.40 -10.00
CA LEU A 310 -1.67 25.53 -10.88
C LEU A 310 -0.82 26.35 -11.83
N ILE A 311 0.46 25.97 -11.96
CA ILE A 311 1.42 26.62 -12.84
C ILE A 311 2.25 25.59 -13.60
N SER A 312 2.79 25.96 -14.76
CA SER A 312 3.79 25.15 -15.45
C SER A 312 5.09 25.08 -14.63
N GLU A 313 5.73 23.92 -14.59
CA GLU A 313 7.05 23.71 -13.94
C GLU A 313 8.10 24.68 -14.47
N ARG A 314 8.00 25.10 -15.75
CA ARG A 314 8.91 26.07 -16.40
C ARG A 314 8.87 27.46 -15.78
N ALA A 315 7.77 27.82 -15.10
CA ALA A 315 7.65 29.09 -14.41
C ALA A 315 8.42 29.17 -13.10
N VAL A 316 8.91 28.02 -12.61
CA VAL A 316 9.56 27.91 -11.31
C VAL A 316 11.08 28.08 -11.46
N GLY A 317 11.60 29.11 -10.82
CA GLY A 317 13.02 29.29 -10.60
C GLY A 317 13.49 28.67 -9.28
N THR A 318 14.78 28.39 -9.20
CA THR A 318 15.41 27.93 -7.95
C THR A 318 16.56 28.89 -7.61
N ASP A 319 16.52 29.43 -6.41
CA ASP A 319 17.56 30.28 -5.86
C ASP A 319 18.05 29.66 -4.55
N GLN A 320 19.23 29.03 -4.63
CA GLN A 320 19.77 28.17 -3.57
C GLN A 320 18.78 27.05 -3.19
N ASP A 321 18.13 27.16 -2.03
CA ASP A 321 17.16 26.23 -1.47
C ASP A 321 15.69 26.67 -1.64
N ARG A 322 15.46 27.89 -2.20
CA ARG A 322 14.13 28.49 -2.33
C ARG A 322 13.59 28.36 -3.74
N LYS A 323 12.33 27.99 -3.84
CA LYS A 323 11.58 28.04 -5.11
C LYS A 323 10.89 29.38 -5.23
N PHE A 324 10.97 29.99 -6.42
CA PHE A 324 10.39 31.30 -6.69
C PHE A 324 9.76 31.36 -8.06
N VAL A 325 8.94 32.37 -8.25
CA VAL A 325 8.36 32.75 -9.54
C VAL A 325 8.47 34.27 -9.72
N TYR A 326 8.42 34.72 -10.98
CA TYR A 326 8.26 36.15 -11.27
C TYR A 326 6.80 36.45 -11.58
N VAL A 327 6.17 37.29 -10.77
CA VAL A 327 4.81 37.78 -10.97
C VAL A 327 4.87 39.08 -11.78
N VAL A 328 4.07 39.18 -12.81
CA VAL A 328 3.96 40.38 -13.67
C VAL A 328 2.93 41.31 -13.07
N LYS A 329 3.36 42.47 -12.56
CA LYS A 329 2.49 43.49 -12.01
C LYS A 329 1.74 44.28 -13.11
N ALA A 330 0.77 45.10 -12.71
CA ALA A 330 -0.01 45.94 -13.61
C ALA A 330 0.85 46.99 -14.33
N ASP A 331 1.96 47.42 -13.71
CA ASP A 331 2.95 48.35 -14.26
C ASP A 331 3.98 47.67 -15.18
N SER A 332 3.76 46.41 -15.54
CA SER A 332 4.65 45.59 -16.36
C SER A 332 6.04 45.37 -15.75
N THR A 333 6.17 45.46 -14.43
CA THR A 333 7.39 45.09 -13.70
C THR A 333 7.32 43.63 -13.17
N ALA A 334 8.49 43.02 -13.04
CA ALA A 334 8.60 41.66 -12.52
C ALA A 334 8.85 41.63 -10.99
N GLU A 335 7.94 41.05 -10.23
CA GLU A 335 8.10 40.85 -8.80
C GLU A 335 8.64 39.45 -8.50
N TYR A 336 9.76 39.38 -7.80
CA TYR A 336 10.27 38.11 -7.26
C TYR A 336 9.42 37.66 -6.09
N ARG A 337 8.85 36.46 -6.16
CA ARG A 337 8.00 35.91 -5.09
C ARG A 337 8.35 34.48 -4.81
N THR A 338 8.68 34.18 -3.55
CA THR A 338 8.90 32.80 -3.09
C THR A 338 7.60 32.04 -3.03
N VAL A 339 7.63 30.77 -3.44
CA VAL A 339 6.47 29.90 -3.48
C VAL A 339 6.76 28.57 -2.81
N THR A 340 5.72 27.99 -2.18
CA THR A 340 5.77 26.60 -1.68
C THR A 340 5.05 25.71 -2.70
N LEU A 341 5.75 24.74 -3.22
CA LEU A 341 5.24 23.84 -4.25
C LEU A 341 4.57 22.61 -3.62
N GLY A 342 3.58 22.05 -4.33
CA GLY A 342 2.93 20.78 -4.04
C GLY A 342 3.22 19.73 -5.11
N SER A 343 2.32 18.76 -5.24
CA SER A 343 2.36 17.69 -6.25
C SER A 343 2.16 18.23 -7.67
N VAL A 344 2.46 17.39 -8.67
CA VAL A 344 2.10 17.65 -10.08
C VAL A 344 0.73 17.02 -10.35
N VAL A 345 -0.17 17.79 -10.95
CA VAL A 345 -1.51 17.35 -11.34
C VAL A 345 -1.75 17.78 -12.78
N ASP A 346 -2.13 16.84 -13.63
CA ASP A 346 -2.38 17.07 -15.07
C ASP A 346 -1.22 17.79 -15.81
N GLY A 347 0.04 17.50 -15.40
CA GLY A 347 1.23 18.12 -15.98
C GLY A 347 1.56 19.51 -15.43
N LEU A 348 0.75 20.07 -14.53
CA LEU A 348 0.98 21.35 -13.89
C LEU A 348 1.38 21.16 -12.41
N ARG A 349 2.20 22.08 -11.89
CA ARG A 349 2.64 22.10 -10.51
C ARG A 349 1.64 22.83 -9.62
N VAL A 350 1.21 22.21 -8.54
CA VAL A 350 0.43 22.85 -7.48
C VAL A 350 1.29 23.85 -6.73
N VAL A 351 0.76 25.03 -6.46
CA VAL A 351 1.37 26.02 -5.57
C VAL A 351 0.50 26.15 -4.31
N ARG A 352 1.07 25.78 -3.18
CA ARG A 352 0.37 25.80 -1.89
C ARG A 352 0.30 27.21 -1.30
N THR A 353 1.40 27.97 -1.41
CA THR A 353 1.46 29.35 -0.92
C THR A 353 2.29 30.23 -1.83
N GLY A 354 2.00 31.54 -1.83
CA GLY A 354 2.79 32.52 -2.55
C GLY A 354 2.15 33.07 -3.84
N LEU A 355 1.13 32.42 -4.40
CA LEU A 355 0.39 32.89 -5.58
C LEU A 355 -1.11 32.92 -5.33
N ARG A 356 -1.78 33.81 -6.04
CA ARG A 356 -3.23 33.88 -6.12
C ARG A 356 -3.71 33.48 -7.52
N PRO A 357 -4.84 32.79 -7.62
CA PRO A 357 -5.47 32.52 -8.92
C PRO A 357 -5.68 33.82 -9.74
N GLY A 358 -5.42 33.73 -11.04
CA GLY A 358 -5.56 34.87 -11.95
C GLY A 358 -4.37 35.84 -12.00
N GLU A 359 -3.35 35.69 -11.16
CA GLU A 359 -2.09 36.42 -11.30
C GLU A 359 -1.36 36.01 -12.59
N ARG A 360 -0.64 36.95 -13.20
CA ARG A 360 0.22 36.65 -14.36
C ARG A 360 1.62 36.34 -13.89
N ILE A 361 2.17 35.23 -14.34
CA ILE A 361 3.55 34.80 -14.01
C ILE A 361 4.36 34.57 -15.28
N VAL A 362 5.65 34.80 -15.20
CA VAL A 362 6.59 34.53 -16.30
C VAL A 362 6.80 33.01 -16.38
N VAL A 363 6.58 32.43 -17.57
CA VAL A 363 6.74 31.01 -17.84
C VAL A 363 7.97 30.68 -18.70
N ASN A 364 8.38 31.61 -19.57
CA ASN A 364 9.62 31.47 -20.35
C ASN A 364 10.41 32.78 -20.29
N GLY A 365 11.75 32.63 -20.27
CA GLY A 365 12.66 33.79 -20.23
C GLY A 365 13.03 34.26 -18.83
N LEU A 366 12.84 33.42 -17.79
CA LEU A 366 13.19 33.74 -16.39
C LEU A 366 14.62 34.27 -16.23
N GLN A 367 15.56 33.74 -17.01
CA GLN A 367 16.98 34.15 -16.97
C GLN A 367 17.25 35.59 -17.44
N ARG A 368 16.28 36.22 -18.14
CA ARG A 368 16.37 37.58 -18.64
C ARG A 368 15.69 38.60 -17.74
N VAL A 369 14.99 38.14 -16.73
CA VAL A 369 14.19 38.93 -15.80
C VAL A 369 15.02 39.28 -14.57
N GLN A 370 15.07 40.57 -14.24
CA GLN A 370 15.60 41.05 -12.96
C GLN A 370 14.46 41.52 -12.08
N PRO A 371 14.53 41.30 -10.76
CA PRO A 371 13.52 41.81 -9.83
C PRO A 371 13.33 43.34 -9.98
N GLY A 372 12.08 43.77 -10.12
CA GLY A 372 11.72 45.17 -10.26
C GLY A 372 11.95 45.79 -11.65
N ALA A 373 12.54 45.05 -12.60
CA ALA A 373 12.77 45.55 -13.95
C ALA A 373 11.49 45.53 -14.80
N PRO A 374 11.32 46.49 -15.74
CA PRO A 374 10.23 46.44 -16.72
C PRO A 374 10.43 45.28 -17.70
N ILE A 375 9.34 44.59 -18.03
CA ILE A 375 9.32 43.44 -18.96
C ILE A 375 8.23 43.65 -20.01
N THR A 376 8.44 43.08 -21.20
CA THR A 376 7.41 43.00 -22.25
C THR A 376 6.85 41.57 -22.23
N ALA A 377 5.69 41.38 -21.59
CA ALA A 377 5.07 40.08 -21.39
C ALA A 377 4.09 39.75 -22.52
N GLN A 378 4.35 38.66 -23.25
CA GLN A 378 3.38 38.06 -24.18
C GLN A 378 2.59 36.98 -23.40
N VAL A 379 1.27 37.17 -23.33
CA VAL A 379 0.38 36.27 -22.57
C VAL A 379 0.05 35.05 -23.44
N VAL A 380 0.23 33.88 -22.89
CA VAL A 380 -0.14 32.58 -23.48
C VAL A 380 -1.01 31.78 -22.50
N ALA A 381 -1.68 30.76 -23.01
CA ALA A 381 -2.42 29.85 -22.13
C ALA A 381 -1.45 28.98 -21.36
N MET A 382 -1.69 28.74 -20.06
CA MET A 382 -0.83 27.93 -19.17
C MET A 382 -0.65 26.50 -19.70
N ASP A 383 -1.72 25.90 -20.24
CA ASP A 383 -1.73 24.52 -20.77
C ASP A 383 -0.96 24.35 -22.09
N SER A 384 -0.69 25.45 -22.80
CA SER A 384 0.08 25.41 -24.06
C SER A 384 1.58 25.52 -23.87
N VAL A 385 2.04 25.86 -22.68
CA VAL A 385 3.45 26.08 -22.37
C VAL A 385 4.25 24.78 -22.46
N ASP A 386 3.65 23.64 -22.12
CA ASP A 386 4.30 22.34 -22.10
C ASP A 386 4.09 21.50 -23.37
N LYS A 387 3.27 21.95 -24.32
CA LYS A 387 3.12 21.32 -25.63
C LYS A 387 4.25 21.81 -26.55
N PRO A 388 5.02 20.92 -27.19
CA PRO A 388 6.00 21.33 -28.21
C PRO A 388 5.24 22.12 -29.29
N ALA A 389 5.79 23.27 -29.69
CA ALA A 389 5.27 24.04 -30.80
C ALA A 389 5.25 23.14 -32.05
N VAL A 390 4.07 22.66 -32.42
CA VAL A 390 3.89 21.99 -33.72
C VAL A 390 4.01 23.08 -34.75
N ASP A 391 5.16 23.07 -35.48
CA ASP A 391 5.39 23.96 -36.62
C ASP A 391 4.28 23.75 -37.68
N LEU A 392 3.31 24.65 -37.71
CA LEU A 392 2.30 24.75 -38.74
C LEU A 392 2.90 25.38 -40.02
N LYS A 393 3.98 24.80 -40.53
CA LYS A 393 4.58 25.22 -41.79
C LYS A 393 4.97 24.03 -42.70
N VAL A 394 4.05 23.09 -42.87
CA VAL A 394 4.13 22.18 -44.04
C VAL A 394 2.71 21.84 -44.49
N ALA A 395 2.04 22.78 -45.15
CA ALA A 395 0.88 22.47 -45.93
C ALA A 395 0.73 23.52 -47.07
N ALA A 396 1.68 23.56 -47.97
CA ALA A 396 1.48 24.21 -49.27
C ALA A 396 2.62 23.74 -50.23
N LEU A 397 2.52 22.53 -50.74
CA LEU A 397 3.13 22.13 -51.99
C LEU A 397 2.47 20.83 -52.48
N THR A 398 1.31 20.97 -53.08
CA THR A 398 0.82 20.02 -54.07
C THR A 398 1.33 20.44 -55.43
N PRO A 399 2.10 19.67 -56.18
CA PRO A 399 2.24 19.85 -57.60
C PRO A 399 1.08 19.16 -58.32
N LYS A 400 0.38 19.94 -59.15
CA LYS A 400 -0.48 19.47 -60.23
C LYS A 400 0.37 18.63 -61.22
N LYS A 401 0.02 17.38 -61.44
CA LYS A 401 -0.13 16.80 -62.78
C LYS A 401 -0.89 15.48 -62.67
#